data_5c2fa7cb7439615398c6270eb540fa83
#
_entry.id   5c2fa7cb7439615398c6270eb540fa83
#
_cell.length_a   1.000
_cell.length_b   1.000
_cell.length_c   1.000
_cell.angle_alpha   90.00
_cell.angle_beta   90.00
_cell.angle_gamma   90.00
#
_symmetry.space_group_name_H-M   'P 1'
#
loop_
_entity.id
_entity.type
_entity.pdbx_description
1 polymer ?
#
loop_
_entity_poly.entity_id
_entity_poly.type
_entity_poly.pdbx_seq_one_letter_code
_entity_poly.pdbx_strand_id
1 'polypeptide(L)'
;MKLTVLGSGVFKPKTARYPSGLALTIGDKTIIFDAGSGTFMRLIEAGIDYEQIDYIFVTHLHIDHVSDLLQYLWAYHLDRQKDLHLFGPRGLKKFYEHLTKLASQFSRMPFEVKVKEVDEGDAIFLPFFKIEVMRTDMWM
;
A
#
# COMPACT_ATOMS: atom_id res chain seq x y z
N MET A 1 9.43 -16.64 -5.27
CA MET A 1 8.28 -15.89 -4.71
C MET A 1 8.26 -16.06 -3.21
N LYS A 2 8.13 -14.97 -2.45
CA LYS A 2 8.09 -14.95 -0.97
C LYS A 2 6.93 -14.07 -0.52
N LEU A 3 6.06 -14.58 0.35
CA LEU A 3 5.04 -13.80 1.03
C LEU A 3 5.50 -13.50 2.46
N THR A 4 5.55 -12.23 2.83
CA THR A 4 5.90 -11.77 4.18
C THR A 4 4.68 -11.12 4.82
N VAL A 5 4.23 -11.63 5.97
CA VAL A 5 3.15 -11.03 6.74
C VAL A 5 3.72 -9.92 7.62
N LEU A 6 3.39 -8.67 7.30
CA LEU A 6 3.80 -7.49 8.04
C LEU A 6 2.86 -7.22 9.22
N GLY A 7 1.58 -7.50 9.02
CA GLY A 7 0.54 -7.41 10.03
C GLY A 7 -0.68 -8.25 9.68
N SER A 8 -1.29 -8.84 10.69
CA SER A 8 -2.49 -9.69 10.58
C SER A 8 -3.54 -9.34 11.64
N GLY A 9 -3.44 -8.18 12.24
CA GLY A 9 -4.35 -7.67 13.25
C GLY A 9 -5.47 -6.82 12.65
N VAL A 10 -6.36 -6.37 13.53
CA VAL A 10 -7.49 -5.48 13.22
C VAL A 10 -7.26 -4.10 13.85
N PHE A 11 -8.21 -3.19 13.66
CA PHE A 11 -8.16 -1.79 14.12
C PHE A 11 -7.83 -1.56 15.61
N LYS A 12 -7.99 -2.57 16.48
CA LYS A 12 -7.47 -2.52 17.86
C LYS A 12 -6.10 -3.19 17.92
N PRO A 13 -5.01 -2.44 17.73
CA PRO A 13 -3.68 -3.02 17.74
C PRO A 13 -3.36 -3.64 19.10
N LYS A 14 -2.70 -4.76 19.09
CA LYS A 14 -2.12 -5.42 20.27
C LYS A 14 -0.61 -5.46 20.08
N THR A 15 0.13 -5.48 21.16
CA THR A 15 1.60 -5.52 21.13
C THR A 15 2.18 -6.65 20.28
N ALA A 16 1.41 -7.73 20.08
CA ALA A 16 1.82 -8.89 19.27
C ALA A 16 1.23 -8.92 17.84
N ARG A 17 0.37 -7.97 17.47
CA ARG A 17 -0.29 -7.96 16.16
C ARG A 17 -0.47 -6.54 15.63
N TYR A 18 0.22 -6.25 14.56
CA TYR A 18 0.02 -5.02 13.78
C TYR A 18 -1.20 -5.15 12.86
N PRO A 19 -1.87 -4.05 12.51
CA PRO A 19 -2.91 -4.00 11.49
C PRO A 19 -2.47 -4.59 10.13
N SER A 20 -3.42 -4.77 9.21
CA SER A 20 -3.22 -5.52 7.96
C SER A 20 -2.09 -4.98 7.10
N GLY A 21 -1.23 -5.88 6.65
CA GLY A 21 -0.20 -5.60 5.66
C GLY A 21 0.54 -6.86 5.24
N LEU A 22 0.69 -7.04 3.92
CA LEU A 22 1.43 -8.15 3.33
C LEU A 22 2.43 -7.61 2.31
N ALA A 23 3.60 -8.21 2.23
CA ALA A 23 4.58 -7.96 1.18
C ALA A 23 4.79 -9.23 0.36
N LEU A 24 4.55 -9.14 -0.95
CA LEU A 24 4.81 -10.21 -1.90
C LEU A 24 6.05 -9.86 -2.73
N THR A 25 7.13 -10.61 -2.52
CA THR A 25 8.38 -10.45 -3.26
C THR A 25 8.50 -11.49 -4.38
N ILE A 26 8.74 -11.03 -5.60
CA ILE A 26 8.92 -11.86 -6.80
C ILE A 26 10.19 -11.37 -7.51
N GLY A 27 11.25 -12.17 -7.48
CA GLY A 27 12.56 -11.71 -7.93
C GLY A 27 13.06 -10.55 -7.07
N ASP A 28 13.38 -9.43 -7.71
CA ASP A 28 13.80 -8.16 -7.09
C ASP A 28 12.64 -7.17 -6.84
N LYS A 29 11.40 -7.56 -7.14
CA LYS A 29 10.22 -6.70 -7.00
C LYS A 29 9.38 -7.08 -5.80
N THR A 30 8.91 -6.07 -5.08
CA THR A 30 8.00 -6.26 -3.95
C THR A 30 6.72 -5.45 -4.17
N ILE A 31 5.59 -6.09 -3.87
CA ILE A 31 4.26 -5.50 -3.90
C ILE A 31 3.73 -5.51 -2.49
N ILE A 32 3.08 -4.43 -2.11
CA ILE A 32 2.41 -4.30 -0.82
C ILE A 32 0.91 -4.46 -1.00
N PHE A 33 0.30 -5.28 -0.15
CA PHE A 33 -1.14 -5.39 0.02
C PHE A 33 -1.51 -4.90 1.40
N ASP A 34 -2.26 -3.82 1.45
CA ASP A 34 -2.60 -3.02 2.62
C ASP A 34 -1.39 -2.37 3.32
N ALA A 35 -1.63 -1.22 3.90
CA ALA A 35 -0.65 -0.42 4.61
C ALA A 35 -1.22 0.04 5.96
N GLY A 36 -1.54 -0.93 6.82
CA GLY A 36 -2.00 -0.66 8.17
C GLY A 36 -0.89 -0.15 9.08
N SER A 37 -1.27 0.44 10.20
CA SER A 37 -0.34 1.12 11.12
C SER A 37 0.81 0.22 11.59
N GLY A 38 2.04 0.69 11.39
CA GLY A 38 3.27 0.00 11.76
C GLY A 38 3.78 -1.00 10.72
N THR A 39 3.05 -1.26 9.63
CA THR A 39 3.48 -2.20 8.59
C THR A 39 4.73 -1.72 7.85
N PHE A 40 4.93 -0.43 7.72
CA PHE A 40 6.14 0.14 7.13
C PHE A 40 7.39 -0.21 7.95
N MET A 41 7.33 -0.08 9.27
CA MET A 41 8.45 -0.46 10.13
C MET A 41 8.69 -1.97 10.11
N ARG A 42 7.62 -2.77 10.11
CA ARG A 42 7.71 -4.24 9.98
C ARG A 42 8.36 -4.67 8.67
N LEU A 43 8.14 -3.92 7.60
CA LEU A 43 8.79 -4.13 6.30
C LEU A 43 10.30 -3.93 6.40
N ILE A 44 10.75 -2.84 7.05
CA ILE A 44 12.17 -2.55 7.29
C ILE A 44 12.79 -3.65 8.17
N GLU A 45 12.13 -4.05 9.25
CA GLU A 45 12.59 -5.14 10.14
C GLU A 45 12.72 -6.48 9.39
N ALA A 46 11.88 -6.71 8.39
CA ALA A 46 11.94 -7.91 7.53
C ALA A 46 13.07 -7.84 6.49
N GLY A 47 13.84 -6.75 6.45
CA GLY A 47 14.94 -6.54 5.50
C GLY A 47 14.46 -6.29 4.06
N ILE A 48 13.23 -5.82 3.88
CA ILE A 48 12.69 -5.48 2.57
C ILE A 48 13.02 -4.02 2.27
N ASP A 49 13.68 -3.80 1.14
CA ASP A 49 14.00 -2.46 0.68
C ASP A 49 12.74 -1.76 0.14
N TYR A 50 12.26 -0.76 0.87
CA TYR A 50 11.05 -0.02 0.51
C TYR A 50 11.21 0.79 -0.80
N GLU A 51 12.42 1.15 -1.20
CA GLU A 51 12.67 1.86 -2.46
C GLU A 51 12.38 0.99 -3.70
N GLN A 52 12.36 -0.33 -3.54
CA GLN A 52 12.02 -1.28 -4.60
C GLN A 52 10.51 -1.55 -4.72
N ILE A 53 9.67 -0.89 -3.90
CA ILE A 53 8.22 -1.04 -3.94
C ILE A 53 7.65 -0.04 -4.93
N ASP A 54 7.18 -0.54 -6.07
CA ASP A 54 6.54 0.27 -7.11
C ASP A 54 5.02 0.14 -7.12
N TYR A 55 4.47 -0.82 -6.36
CA TYR A 55 3.05 -1.16 -6.35
C TYR A 55 2.51 -1.35 -4.93
N ILE A 56 1.45 -0.62 -4.61
CA ILE A 56 0.68 -0.79 -3.37
C ILE A 56 -0.78 -1.05 -3.75
N PHE A 57 -1.36 -2.11 -3.21
CA PHE A 57 -2.76 -2.48 -3.36
C PHE A 57 -3.47 -2.31 -2.02
N VAL A 58 -4.57 -1.59 -2.02
CA VAL A 58 -5.44 -1.39 -0.86
C VAL A 58 -6.72 -2.18 -1.06
N THR A 59 -7.02 -3.08 -0.14
CA THR A 59 -8.24 -3.90 -0.22
C THR A 59 -9.49 -3.08 0.05
N HIS A 60 -9.45 -2.22 1.06
CA HIS A 60 -10.52 -1.27 1.39
C HIS A 60 -9.98 -0.09 2.22
N LEU A 61 -10.80 0.96 2.40
CA LEU A 61 -10.35 2.24 2.96
C LEU A 61 -10.53 2.38 4.48
N HIS A 62 -10.67 1.29 5.23
CA HIS A 62 -10.61 1.37 6.69
C HIS A 62 -9.20 1.75 7.13
N ILE A 63 -9.13 2.50 8.24
CA ILE A 63 -7.87 3.11 8.68
C ILE A 63 -6.78 2.08 8.99
N ASP A 64 -7.14 0.92 9.47
CA ASP A 64 -6.23 -0.20 9.76
C ASP A 64 -5.66 -0.88 8.49
N HIS A 65 -6.08 -0.45 7.31
CA HIS A 65 -5.55 -0.89 6.01
C HIS A 65 -4.80 0.19 5.23
N VAL A 66 -4.92 1.47 5.65
CA VAL A 66 -4.40 2.60 4.86
C VAL A 66 -3.56 3.61 5.68
N SER A 67 -3.49 3.47 7.00
CA SER A 67 -2.85 4.47 7.86
C SER A 67 -1.36 4.71 7.56
N ASP A 68 -0.62 3.68 7.19
CA ASP A 68 0.80 3.81 6.83
C ASP A 68 1.06 4.31 5.41
N LEU A 69 0.03 4.50 4.57
CA LEU A 69 0.22 5.15 3.27
C LEU A 69 0.93 6.49 3.41
N LEU A 70 0.60 7.25 4.44
CA LEU A 70 1.27 8.51 4.76
C LEU A 70 2.76 8.30 5.05
N GLN A 71 3.12 7.23 5.76
CA GLN A 71 4.50 6.90 6.09
C GLN A 71 5.29 6.49 4.83
N TYR A 72 4.70 5.72 3.91
CA TYR A 72 5.32 5.42 2.61
C TYR A 72 5.58 6.69 1.81
N LEU A 73 4.59 7.56 1.66
CA LEU A 73 4.73 8.83 0.94
C LEU A 73 5.80 9.73 1.59
N TRP A 74 5.85 9.76 2.91
CA TRP A 74 6.86 10.52 3.64
C TRP A 74 8.27 9.98 3.41
N ALA A 75 8.45 8.66 3.43
CA ALA A 75 9.75 8.04 3.17
C ALA A 75 10.23 8.29 1.72
N TYR A 76 9.30 8.40 0.77
CA TYR A 76 9.62 8.58 -0.65
C TYR A 76 9.82 10.03 -1.08
N HIS A 77 9.31 11.01 -0.34
CA HIS A 77 9.19 12.40 -0.85
C HIS A 77 10.53 13.10 -1.12
N LEU A 78 11.63 12.64 -0.53
CA LEU A 78 12.95 13.24 -0.72
C LEU A 78 13.72 12.68 -1.91
N ASP A 79 13.79 11.36 -2.03
CA ASP A 79 14.79 10.72 -2.89
C ASP A 79 14.20 9.86 -4.01
N ARG A 80 12.92 9.46 -3.92
CA ARG A 80 12.31 8.60 -4.92
C ARG A 80 12.17 9.32 -6.26
N GLN A 81 12.64 8.67 -7.33
CA GLN A 81 12.52 9.16 -8.71
C GLN A 81 11.56 8.32 -9.58
N LYS A 82 11.10 7.19 -9.07
CA LYS A 82 10.21 6.27 -9.78
C LYS A 82 8.76 6.55 -9.40
N ASP A 83 7.84 6.42 -10.35
CA ASP A 83 6.42 6.48 -10.07
C ASP A 83 5.98 5.39 -9.08
N LEU A 84 5.00 5.72 -8.26
CA LEU A 84 4.33 4.79 -7.36
C LEU A 84 2.94 4.48 -7.91
N HIS A 85 2.61 3.22 -8.06
CA HIS A 85 1.27 2.80 -8.49
C HIS A 85 0.44 2.38 -7.27
N LEU A 86 -0.64 3.09 -7.04
CA LEU A 86 -1.57 2.84 -5.93
C LEU A 86 -2.90 2.34 -6.48
N PHE A 87 -3.26 1.11 -6.15
CA PHE A 87 -4.49 0.46 -6.57
C PHE A 87 -5.42 0.25 -5.39
N GLY A 88 -6.72 0.36 -5.60
CA GLY A 88 -7.70 0.05 -4.56
C GLY A 88 -9.13 0.37 -4.97
N PRO A 89 -10.09 0.29 -4.05
CA PRO A 89 -11.52 0.41 -4.35
C PRO A 89 -11.90 1.83 -4.72
N ARG A 90 -13.13 1.97 -5.18
CA ARG A 90 -13.76 3.28 -5.39
C ARG A 90 -13.64 4.17 -4.14
N GLY A 91 -13.26 5.43 -4.35
CA GLY A 91 -12.98 6.41 -3.29
C GLY A 91 -11.49 6.56 -2.97
N LEU A 92 -10.61 5.68 -3.47
CA LEU A 92 -9.17 5.77 -3.22
C LEU A 92 -8.56 7.07 -3.77
N LYS A 93 -8.97 7.53 -4.94
CA LYS A 93 -8.50 8.81 -5.51
C LYS A 93 -8.82 9.98 -4.58
N LYS A 94 -10.06 10.05 -4.12
CA LYS A 94 -10.50 11.09 -3.20
C LYS A 94 -9.77 10.98 -1.84
N PHE A 95 -9.59 9.78 -1.34
CA PHE A 95 -8.80 9.53 -0.14
C PHE A 95 -7.36 10.04 -0.29
N TYR A 96 -6.68 9.68 -1.37
CA TYR A 96 -5.32 10.12 -1.67
C TYR A 96 -5.23 11.65 -1.79
N GLU A 97 -6.14 12.30 -2.49
CA GLU A 97 -6.20 13.76 -2.60
C GLU A 97 -6.33 14.46 -1.24
N HIS A 98 -7.12 13.90 -0.31
CA HIS A 98 -7.23 14.44 1.04
C HIS A 98 -5.95 14.19 1.85
N LEU A 99 -5.39 12.98 1.74
CA LEU A 99 -4.17 12.59 2.44
C LEU A 99 -3.00 13.54 2.08
N THR A 100 -2.84 13.85 0.80
CA THR A 100 -1.75 14.72 0.32
C THR A 100 -1.94 16.20 0.68
N LYS A 101 -3.15 16.62 1.03
CA LYS A 101 -3.42 17.97 1.55
C LYS A 101 -3.05 18.16 3.02
N LEU A 102 -2.79 17.07 3.75
CA LEU A 102 -2.43 17.16 5.18
C LEU A 102 -1.06 17.82 5.40
N ALA A 103 -0.16 17.70 4.44
CA ALA A 103 1.17 18.29 4.55
C ALA A 103 1.65 18.84 3.20
N SER A 104 2.19 20.05 3.22
CA SER A 104 2.65 20.76 2.01
C SER A 104 3.73 20.03 1.23
N GLN A 105 4.49 19.17 1.90
CA GLN A 105 5.55 18.35 1.29
C GLN A 105 5.03 17.46 0.18
N PHE A 106 3.82 16.90 0.34
CA PHE A 106 3.21 16.00 -0.64
C PHE A 106 2.74 16.69 -1.92
N SER A 107 2.67 18.02 -1.95
CA SER A 107 2.38 18.78 -3.17
C SER A 107 3.58 18.93 -4.11
N ARG A 108 4.77 18.54 -3.68
CA ARG A 108 6.04 18.73 -4.42
C ARG A 108 6.89 17.45 -4.45
N MET A 109 6.27 16.29 -4.54
CA MET A 109 6.99 15.03 -4.66
C MET A 109 7.73 14.96 -6.01
N PRO A 110 8.97 14.45 -6.05
CA PRO A 110 9.75 14.33 -7.29
C PRO A 110 9.30 13.17 -8.19
N PHE A 111 8.22 12.50 -7.85
CA PHE A 111 7.62 11.37 -8.59
C PHE A 111 6.10 11.51 -8.63
N GLU A 112 5.49 10.78 -9.55
CA GLU A 112 4.03 10.70 -9.65
C GLU A 112 3.48 9.51 -8.86
N VAL A 113 2.36 9.72 -8.16
CA VAL A 113 1.55 8.62 -7.61
C VAL A 113 0.37 8.38 -8.55
N LYS A 114 0.44 7.29 -9.28
CA LYS A 114 -0.60 6.87 -10.23
C LYS A 114 -1.68 6.09 -9.49
N VAL A 115 -2.75 6.78 -9.12
CA VAL A 115 -3.87 6.18 -8.40
C VAL A 115 -4.87 5.59 -9.39
N LYS A 116 -5.12 4.28 -9.28
CA LYS A 116 -6.11 3.56 -10.08
C LYS A 116 -7.13 2.89 -9.17
N GLU A 117 -8.39 3.28 -9.32
CA GLU A 117 -9.51 2.58 -8.69
C GLU A 117 -9.83 1.32 -9.50
N VAL A 118 -10.11 0.23 -8.79
CA VAL A 118 -10.41 -1.09 -9.35
C VAL A 118 -11.70 -1.63 -8.76
N ASP A 119 -12.39 -2.46 -9.52
CA ASP A 119 -13.66 -3.08 -9.14
C ASP A 119 -13.62 -4.59 -9.41
N GLU A 120 -14.65 -5.30 -8.95
CA GLU A 120 -14.81 -6.73 -9.19
C GLU A 120 -14.72 -7.08 -10.66
N GLY A 121 -13.95 -8.11 -10.98
CA GLY A 121 -13.73 -8.58 -12.34
C GLY A 121 -12.58 -7.87 -13.07
N ASP A 122 -12.02 -6.79 -12.50
CA ASP A 122 -10.84 -6.15 -13.08
C ASP A 122 -9.63 -7.08 -13.03
N ALA A 123 -8.81 -7.01 -14.08
CA ALA A 123 -7.50 -7.64 -14.12
C ALA A 123 -6.41 -6.58 -14.30
N ILE A 124 -5.40 -6.63 -13.44
CA ILE A 124 -4.24 -5.75 -13.49
C ILE A 124 -3.06 -6.57 -13.98
N PHE A 125 -2.51 -6.19 -15.13
CA PHE A 125 -1.34 -6.84 -15.71
C PHE A 125 -0.10 -6.03 -15.33
N LEU A 126 0.77 -6.64 -14.53
CA LEU A 126 2.09 -6.12 -14.21
C LEU A 126 3.15 -6.85 -15.04
N PRO A 127 4.34 -6.30 -15.22
CA PRO A 127 5.37 -6.92 -16.08
C PRO A 127 5.75 -8.35 -15.70
N PHE A 128 5.49 -8.76 -14.46
CA PHE A 128 5.94 -10.03 -13.89
C PHE A 128 4.80 -10.89 -13.31
N PHE A 129 3.55 -10.39 -13.25
CA PHE A 129 2.38 -11.20 -12.90
C PHE A 129 1.05 -10.47 -13.12
N LYS A 130 -0.06 -11.19 -12.98
CA LYS A 130 -1.43 -10.71 -13.10
C LYS A 130 -2.11 -10.73 -11.74
N ILE A 131 -2.87 -9.70 -11.43
CA ILE A 131 -3.78 -9.64 -10.27
C ILE A 131 -5.20 -9.60 -10.79
N GLU A 132 -6.05 -10.46 -10.27
CA GLU A 132 -7.50 -10.43 -10.49
C GLU A 132 -8.19 -9.90 -9.24
N VAL A 133 -9.13 -8.99 -9.43
CA VAL A 133 -9.89 -8.36 -8.36
C VAL A 133 -11.19 -9.12 -8.13
N MET A 134 -11.37 -9.61 -6.91
CA MET A 134 -12.59 -10.27 -6.49
C MET A 134 -13.20 -9.51 -5.30
N ARG A 135 -14.51 -9.39 -5.29
CA ARG A 135 -15.23 -8.83 -4.16
C ARG A 135 -15.32 -9.86 -3.05
N THR A 136 -15.09 -9.42 -1.83
CA THR A 136 -15.37 -10.21 -0.64
C THR A 136 -16.53 -9.56 0.11
N ASP A 137 -17.47 -10.37 0.60
CA ASP A 137 -18.52 -9.88 1.48
C ASP A 137 -17.88 -9.53 2.82
N MET A 138 -17.81 -8.24 3.12
CA MET A 138 -17.44 -7.80 4.47
C MET A 138 -18.70 -7.88 5.34
N TRP A 139 -18.67 -8.73 6.34
CA TRP A 139 -19.66 -8.67 7.42
C TRP A 139 -19.38 -7.41 8.23
N MET A 140 -20.28 -6.47 8.11
CA MET A 140 -20.30 -5.30 8.98
C MET A 140 -21.06 -5.61 10.27
#